data_d688bdccc803146ba6e6e095d58d3b74
#
_entry.id   d688bdccc803146ba6e6e095d58d3b74
#
_cell.length_a   1.000
_cell.length_b   1.000
_cell.length_c   1.000
_cell.angle_alpha   90.00
_cell.angle_beta   90.00
_cell.angle_gamma   90.00
#
_symmetry.space_group_name_H-M   'P 1'
#
loop_
_entity.id
_entity.type
_entity.pdbx_description
1 polymer ?
#
loop_
_entity_poly.entity_id
_entity_poly.type
_entity_poly.pdbx_seq_one_letter_code
_entity_poly.pdbx_strand_id
1 'polypeptide(L)'
;MRIAMVSEHASPLAALGGVDAGGQNVHVAELSAALSRRGHEVLVYTRRDSTELPERVETPDGYTVVHVPAGPPEPLPKDELLAHMPEFGRFLERQWGDEPPDVAHAHFWMSGIATLRAARRFAVPVVETFHALGVVKRRHQGTQDTSPQARLTLEQAVAQTADWVAATCTDEVFELVRLGRP
;
A
#
# COMPACT_ATOMS: atom_id res chain seq x y z
N MET A 1 2.50 18.67 -7.01
CA MET A 1 2.47 17.28 -7.53
C MET A 1 1.23 16.59 -7.00
N ARG A 2 0.64 15.71 -7.80
CA ARG A 2 -0.39 14.77 -7.36
C ARG A 2 0.28 13.46 -6.95
N ILE A 3 0.07 13.01 -5.73
CA ILE A 3 0.70 11.83 -5.15
C ILE A 3 -0.38 10.82 -4.77
N ALA A 4 -0.27 9.60 -5.28
CA ALA A 4 -1.11 8.48 -4.88
C ALA A 4 -0.40 7.66 -3.81
N MET A 5 -0.93 7.66 -2.59
CA MET A 5 -0.51 6.75 -1.52
C MET A 5 -1.43 5.53 -1.55
N VAL A 6 -0.89 4.33 -1.63
CA VAL A 6 -1.70 3.10 -1.71
C VAL A 6 -1.39 2.22 -0.50
N SER A 7 -2.40 1.98 0.33
CA SER A 7 -2.29 1.20 1.57
C SER A 7 -3.55 0.36 1.76
N GLU A 8 -3.59 -0.83 1.17
CA GLU A 8 -4.80 -1.63 1.00
C GLU A 8 -5.50 -2.01 2.31
N HIS A 9 -4.75 -2.30 3.40
CA HIS A 9 -5.31 -2.73 4.68
C HIS A 9 -5.10 -1.75 5.82
N ALA A 10 -4.12 -0.84 5.71
CA ALA A 10 -3.77 0.08 6.79
C ALA A 10 -4.30 1.48 6.49
N SER A 11 -5.58 1.69 6.79
CA SER A 11 -6.23 3.00 6.62
C SER A 11 -5.59 4.06 7.53
N PRO A 12 -5.24 5.24 7.02
CA PRO A 12 -4.74 6.34 7.86
C PRO A 12 -5.81 6.91 8.81
N LEU A 13 -7.08 6.55 8.59
CA LEU A 13 -8.21 6.95 9.45
C LEU A 13 -8.46 5.98 10.60
N ALA A 14 -7.78 4.82 10.63
CA ALA A 14 -7.98 3.83 11.68
C ALA A 14 -7.51 4.37 13.04
N ALA A 15 -8.36 4.22 14.05
CA ALA A 15 -7.99 4.59 15.41
C ALA A 15 -6.82 3.75 15.91
N LEU A 16 -5.84 4.39 16.55
CA LEU A 16 -4.72 3.71 17.18
C LEU A 16 -5.24 2.71 18.23
N GLY A 17 -4.79 1.45 18.14
CA GLY A 17 -5.20 0.39 19.06
C GLY A 17 -6.29 -0.55 18.52
N GLY A 18 -6.79 -0.34 17.30
CA GLY A 18 -7.62 -1.33 16.60
C GLY A 18 -6.83 -2.57 16.17
N VAL A 19 -7.54 -3.65 15.82
CA VAL A 19 -6.95 -4.98 15.50
C VAL A 19 -5.88 -4.91 14.40
N ASP A 20 -6.01 -3.99 13.44
CA ASP A 20 -5.05 -3.77 12.33
C ASP A 20 -4.43 -2.37 12.36
N ALA A 21 -4.57 -1.61 13.47
CA ALA A 21 -3.98 -0.29 13.61
C ALA A 21 -2.56 -0.40 14.19
N GLY A 22 -1.57 -0.26 13.33
CA GLY A 22 -0.16 -0.40 13.66
C GLY A 22 0.71 0.72 13.08
N GLY A 23 2.02 0.51 13.10
CA GLY A 23 2.99 1.49 12.62
C GLY A 23 2.76 1.94 11.17
N GLN A 24 2.24 1.08 10.30
CA GLN A 24 1.95 1.44 8.92
C GLN A 24 0.84 2.50 8.81
N ASN A 25 -0.24 2.38 9.58
CA ASN A 25 -1.35 3.36 9.58
C ASN A 25 -0.82 4.76 9.95
N VAL A 26 -0.02 4.83 11.03
CA VAL A 26 0.60 6.07 11.49
C VAL A 26 1.56 6.62 10.43
N HIS A 27 2.41 5.75 9.86
CA HIS A 27 3.37 6.15 8.84
C HIS A 27 2.67 6.75 7.61
N VAL A 28 1.62 6.10 7.11
CA VAL A 28 0.85 6.59 5.96
C VAL A 28 0.17 7.91 6.28
N ALA A 29 -0.46 8.04 7.47
CA ALA A 29 -1.11 9.27 7.90
C ALA A 29 -0.12 10.44 7.98
N GLU A 30 0.98 10.27 8.71
CA GLU A 30 1.98 11.31 8.96
C GLU A 30 2.70 11.73 7.66
N LEU A 31 3.06 10.77 6.82
CA LEU A 31 3.68 11.06 5.53
C LEU A 31 2.72 11.83 4.62
N SER A 32 1.45 11.42 4.54
CA SER A 32 0.43 12.09 3.73
C SER A 32 0.20 13.52 4.21
N ALA A 33 0.06 13.71 5.52
CA ALA A 33 -0.07 15.04 6.12
C ALA A 33 1.16 15.93 5.85
N ALA A 34 2.37 15.37 5.98
CA ALA A 34 3.61 16.12 5.73
C ALA A 34 3.74 16.55 4.26
N LEU A 35 3.34 15.70 3.32
CA LEU A 35 3.33 16.01 1.89
C LEU A 35 2.27 17.07 1.55
N SER A 36 1.06 16.98 2.13
CA SER A 36 -0.01 17.97 1.96
C SER A 36 0.41 19.34 2.49
N ARG A 37 1.05 19.40 3.67
CA ARG A 37 1.62 20.66 4.21
C ARG A 37 2.68 21.30 3.30
N ARG A 38 3.32 20.52 2.42
CA ARG A 38 4.27 21.01 1.41
C ARG A 38 3.59 21.44 0.10
N GLY A 39 2.27 21.45 0.04
CA GLY A 39 1.49 21.89 -1.10
C GLY A 39 1.30 20.82 -2.18
N HIS A 40 1.45 19.54 -1.85
CA HIS A 40 1.12 18.45 -2.76
C HIS A 40 -0.34 18.03 -2.59
N GLU A 41 -0.99 17.64 -3.67
CA GLU A 41 -2.28 16.95 -3.66
C GLU A 41 -2.02 15.47 -3.34
N VAL A 42 -2.53 15.00 -2.20
CA VAL A 42 -2.29 13.62 -1.74
C VAL A 42 -3.61 12.86 -1.65
N LEU A 43 -3.69 11.75 -2.38
CA LEU A 43 -4.82 10.82 -2.38
C LEU A 43 -4.36 9.49 -1.78
N VAL A 44 -4.98 9.08 -0.67
CA VAL A 44 -4.67 7.80 -0.01
C VAL A 44 -5.73 6.78 -0.36
N TYR A 45 -5.36 5.75 -1.09
CA TYR A 45 -6.24 4.67 -1.50
C TYR A 45 -6.15 3.51 -0.49
N THR A 46 -7.26 3.18 0.14
CA THR A 46 -7.39 2.06 1.08
C THR A 46 -8.64 1.26 0.79
N ARG A 47 -8.68 -0.03 1.15
CA ARG A 47 -9.85 -0.86 0.87
C ARG A 47 -11.06 -0.40 1.69
N ARG A 48 -12.24 -0.41 1.07
CA ARG A 48 -13.51 -0.21 1.75
C ARG A 48 -13.87 -1.46 2.54
N ASP A 49 -13.88 -1.37 3.85
CA ASP A 49 -14.14 -2.48 4.78
C ASP A 49 -15.44 -2.33 5.57
N SER A 50 -16.29 -1.37 5.19
CA SER A 50 -17.64 -1.20 5.72
C SER A 50 -18.54 -0.51 4.69
N THR A 51 -19.80 -0.87 4.66
CA THR A 51 -20.83 -0.21 3.84
C THR A 51 -21.08 1.23 4.29
N GLU A 52 -20.80 1.55 5.55
CA GLU A 52 -21.00 2.87 6.14
C GLU A 52 -19.93 3.88 5.71
N LEU A 53 -18.79 3.42 5.21
CA LEU A 53 -17.72 4.32 4.78
C LEU A 53 -18.11 5.05 3.49
N PRO A 54 -17.96 6.38 3.44
CA PRO A 54 -18.15 7.14 2.21
C PRO A 54 -17.04 6.80 1.21
N GLU A 55 -17.26 7.10 -0.07
CA GLU A 55 -16.25 6.87 -1.11
C GLU A 55 -14.97 7.68 -0.85
N ARG A 56 -15.13 8.93 -0.39
CA ARG A 56 -14.02 9.86 -0.12
C ARG A 56 -14.18 10.55 1.23
N VAL A 57 -13.06 10.79 1.89
CA VAL A 57 -12.97 11.57 3.13
C VAL A 57 -11.84 12.58 2.99
N GLU A 58 -12.17 13.86 3.03
CA GLU A 58 -11.17 14.93 3.18
C GLU A 58 -10.75 15.01 4.64
N THR A 59 -9.47 14.95 4.91
CA THR A 59 -8.93 15.00 6.27
C THR A 59 -8.60 16.43 6.69
N PRO A 60 -8.66 16.73 8.00
CA PRO A 60 -8.19 18.02 8.51
C PRO A 60 -6.72 18.34 8.17
N ASP A 61 -5.92 17.31 7.93
CA ASP A 61 -4.49 17.41 7.56
C ASP A 61 -4.27 17.70 6.07
N GLY A 62 -5.34 17.82 5.28
CA GLY A 62 -5.30 18.29 3.89
C GLY A 62 -5.06 17.20 2.85
N TYR A 63 -5.06 15.92 3.20
CA TYR A 63 -5.08 14.82 2.24
C TYR A 63 -6.47 14.17 2.15
N THR A 64 -6.76 13.50 1.03
CA THR A 64 -8.03 12.82 0.82
C THR A 64 -7.85 11.31 0.89
N VAL A 65 -8.70 10.62 1.66
CA VAL A 65 -8.77 9.16 1.68
C VAL A 65 -9.84 8.69 0.70
N VAL A 66 -9.50 7.73 -0.15
CA VAL A 66 -10.39 7.11 -1.13
C VAL A 66 -10.60 5.65 -0.73
N HIS A 67 -11.85 5.28 -0.43
CA HIS A 67 -12.22 3.91 -0.07
C HIS A 67 -12.50 3.08 -1.32
N VAL A 68 -11.59 2.16 -1.62
CA VAL A 68 -11.60 1.33 -2.82
C VAL A 68 -12.52 0.12 -2.62
N PRO A 69 -13.56 -0.06 -3.46
CA PRO A 69 -14.45 -1.22 -3.39
C PRO A 69 -13.78 -2.45 -4.03
N ALA A 70 -12.88 -3.08 -3.28
CA ALA A 70 -12.19 -4.29 -3.67
C ALA A 70 -12.58 -5.43 -2.72
N GLY A 71 -13.35 -6.38 -3.21
CA GLY A 71 -13.99 -7.42 -2.40
C GLY A 71 -15.19 -6.92 -1.59
N PRO A 72 -15.71 -7.73 -0.64
CA PRO A 72 -16.87 -7.38 0.17
C PRO A 72 -16.55 -6.19 1.11
N PRO A 73 -17.52 -5.30 1.38
CA PRO A 73 -17.34 -4.15 2.26
C PRO A 73 -17.46 -4.57 3.74
N GLU A 74 -16.55 -5.41 4.19
CA GLU A 74 -16.46 -5.93 5.56
C GLU A 74 -15.00 -6.14 5.94
N PRO A 75 -14.64 -6.18 7.24
CA PRO A 75 -13.31 -6.54 7.68
C PRO A 75 -12.91 -7.94 7.20
N LEU A 76 -11.75 -8.07 6.60
CA LEU A 76 -11.19 -9.35 6.14
C LEU A 76 -9.82 -9.56 6.79
N PRO A 77 -9.45 -10.82 7.11
CA PRO A 77 -8.10 -11.14 7.48
C PRO A 77 -7.10 -10.68 6.42
N LYS A 78 -6.00 -10.07 6.85
CA LYS A 78 -5.00 -9.51 5.93
C LYS A 78 -4.50 -10.51 4.88
N ASP A 79 -4.30 -11.76 5.27
CA ASP A 79 -3.79 -12.80 4.38
C ASP A 79 -4.80 -13.20 3.26
N GLU A 80 -6.08 -12.84 3.38
CA GLU A 80 -7.13 -13.06 2.38
C GLU A 80 -7.22 -11.93 1.33
N LEU A 81 -6.62 -10.76 1.60
CA LEU A 81 -6.73 -9.58 0.76
C LEU A 81 -6.06 -9.74 -0.62
N LEU A 82 -5.11 -10.66 -0.76
CA LEU A 82 -4.42 -10.92 -2.02
C LEU A 82 -5.41 -11.19 -3.18
N ALA A 83 -6.49 -11.92 -2.92
CA ALA A 83 -7.51 -12.24 -3.91
C ALA A 83 -8.22 -11.00 -4.48
N HIS A 84 -8.24 -9.90 -3.74
CA HIS A 84 -8.91 -8.65 -4.12
C HIS A 84 -7.96 -7.61 -4.76
N MET A 85 -6.66 -7.87 -4.81
CA MET A 85 -5.70 -6.94 -5.41
C MET A 85 -5.89 -6.72 -6.92
N PRO A 86 -6.34 -7.70 -7.72
CA PRO A 86 -6.70 -7.43 -9.12
C PRO A 86 -7.85 -6.42 -9.27
N GLU A 87 -8.84 -6.46 -8.38
CA GLU A 87 -9.96 -5.51 -8.37
C GLU A 87 -9.50 -4.13 -7.90
N PHE A 88 -8.69 -4.08 -6.84
CA PHE A 88 -8.07 -2.86 -6.35
C PHE A 88 -7.26 -2.17 -7.46
N GLY A 89 -6.39 -2.90 -8.15
CA GLY A 89 -5.60 -2.37 -9.28
C GLY A 89 -6.47 -1.84 -10.42
N ARG A 90 -7.56 -2.53 -10.79
CA ARG A 90 -8.51 -2.02 -11.80
C ARG A 90 -9.21 -0.73 -11.36
N PHE A 91 -9.47 -0.58 -10.06
CA PHE A 91 -10.02 0.67 -9.54
C PHE A 91 -9.01 1.82 -9.71
N LEU A 92 -7.74 1.60 -9.34
CA LEU A 92 -6.68 2.59 -9.56
C LEU A 92 -6.54 2.95 -11.05
N GLU A 93 -6.56 1.96 -11.95
CA GLU A 93 -6.53 2.18 -13.40
C GLU A 93 -7.65 3.12 -13.88
N ARG A 94 -8.87 2.97 -13.36
CA ARG A 94 -9.99 3.86 -13.70
C ARG A 94 -9.82 5.26 -13.12
N GLN A 95 -9.40 5.35 -11.85
CA GLN A 95 -9.22 6.65 -11.18
C GLN A 95 -8.10 7.48 -11.82
N TRP A 96 -7.06 6.83 -12.33
CA TRP A 96 -5.91 7.49 -12.95
C TRP A 96 -6.09 7.74 -14.45
N GLY A 97 -7.19 7.23 -15.05
CA GLY A 97 -7.42 7.32 -16.49
C GLY A 97 -7.47 8.72 -17.04
N ASP A 98 -8.11 9.62 -16.30
CA ASP A 98 -8.26 11.04 -16.70
C ASP A 98 -7.12 11.91 -16.16
N GLU A 99 -6.68 11.62 -14.93
CA GLU A 99 -5.67 12.40 -14.23
C GLU A 99 -4.70 11.49 -13.46
N PRO A 100 -3.69 10.90 -14.13
CA PRO A 100 -2.72 10.07 -13.46
C PRO A 100 -1.90 10.86 -12.42
N PRO A 101 -1.48 10.23 -11.31
CA PRO A 101 -0.59 10.89 -10.36
C PRO A 101 0.81 11.08 -10.95
N ASP A 102 1.55 12.06 -10.44
CA ASP A 102 2.95 12.27 -10.79
C ASP A 102 3.86 11.15 -10.22
N VAL A 103 3.44 10.56 -9.10
CA VAL A 103 4.11 9.43 -8.44
C VAL A 103 3.10 8.63 -7.61
N ALA A 104 3.29 7.32 -7.54
CA ALA A 104 2.54 6.44 -6.64
C ALA A 104 3.48 5.84 -5.59
N HIS A 105 3.08 5.89 -4.32
CA HIS A 105 3.80 5.28 -3.22
C HIS A 105 2.95 4.16 -2.61
N ALA A 106 3.38 2.93 -2.82
CA ALA A 106 2.70 1.75 -2.28
C ALA A 106 3.31 1.36 -0.93
N HIS A 107 2.45 1.00 -0.02
CA HIS A 107 2.78 0.57 1.33
C HIS A 107 2.33 -0.86 1.55
N PHE A 108 3.27 -1.76 1.72
CA PHE A 108 3.10 -3.19 1.79
C PHE A 108 2.99 -3.88 0.41
N TRP A 109 3.46 -5.11 0.33
CA TRP A 109 3.62 -5.85 -0.93
C TRP A 109 2.34 -6.02 -1.77
N MET A 110 1.18 -6.17 -1.13
CA MET A 110 -0.10 -6.29 -1.83
C MET A 110 -0.51 -4.96 -2.49
N SER A 111 -0.30 -3.85 -1.80
CA SER A 111 -0.42 -2.50 -2.40
C SER A 111 0.52 -2.35 -3.58
N GLY A 112 1.77 -2.83 -3.44
CA GLY A 112 2.75 -2.85 -4.53
C GLY A 112 2.24 -3.55 -5.78
N ILE A 113 1.64 -4.73 -5.65
CA ILE A 113 1.05 -5.48 -6.77
C ILE A 113 -0.03 -4.67 -7.48
N ALA A 114 -0.99 -4.12 -6.72
CA ALA A 114 -2.10 -3.35 -7.28
C ALA A 114 -1.62 -2.06 -7.96
N THR A 115 -0.67 -1.37 -7.32
CA THR A 115 -0.09 -0.11 -7.80
C THR A 115 0.72 -0.31 -9.08
N LEU A 116 1.64 -1.27 -9.11
CA LEU A 116 2.46 -1.58 -10.28
C LEU A 116 1.61 -1.96 -11.50
N ARG A 117 0.50 -2.67 -11.29
CA ARG A 117 -0.45 -2.97 -12.34
C ARG A 117 -1.02 -1.68 -12.96
N ALA A 118 -1.53 -0.76 -12.14
CA ALA A 118 -2.13 0.49 -12.61
C ALA A 118 -1.07 1.42 -13.22
N ALA A 119 0.07 1.55 -12.58
CA ALA A 119 1.16 2.45 -12.97
C ALA A 119 1.70 2.16 -14.38
N ARG A 120 1.82 0.88 -14.75
CA ARG A 120 2.29 0.47 -16.09
C ARG A 120 1.49 1.09 -17.24
N ARG A 121 0.18 1.30 -17.03
CA ARG A 121 -0.71 1.85 -18.07
C ARG A 121 -0.44 3.32 -18.35
N PHE A 122 0.02 4.06 -17.35
CA PHE A 122 0.17 5.52 -17.39
C PHE A 122 1.61 5.98 -17.25
N ALA A 123 2.58 5.05 -17.21
CA ALA A 123 3.99 5.32 -16.95
C ALA A 123 4.22 6.13 -15.66
N VAL A 124 3.43 5.87 -14.62
CA VAL A 124 3.56 6.50 -13.30
C VAL A 124 4.72 5.83 -12.55
N PRO A 125 5.71 6.59 -12.07
CA PRO A 125 6.79 6.04 -11.27
C PRO A 125 6.26 5.54 -9.91
N VAL A 126 6.78 4.40 -9.45
CA VAL A 126 6.33 3.72 -8.23
C VAL A 126 7.44 3.67 -7.19
N VAL A 127 7.13 4.16 -6.00
CA VAL A 127 7.89 3.93 -4.77
C VAL A 127 7.22 2.81 -3.98
N GLU A 128 8.00 1.90 -3.40
CA GLU A 128 7.50 0.85 -2.51
C GLU A 128 8.11 0.98 -1.12
N THR A 129 7.29 0.84 -0.08
CA THR A 129 7.72 0.64 1.32
C THR A 129 7.07 -0.63 1.85
N PHE A 130 7.87 -1.67 2.12
CA PHE A 130 7.32 -2.98 2.52
C PHE A 130 6.76 -3.01 3.94
N HIS A 131 7.27 -2.21 4.86
CA HIS A 131 6.94 -2.21 6.30
C HIS A 131 7.26 -3.52 7.03
N ALA A 132 7.13 -4.66 6.36
CA ALA A 132 7.48 -5.98 6.88
C ALA A 132 7.72 -6.95 5.71
N LEU A 133 8.94 -7.48 5.60
CA LEU A 133 9.29 -8.46 4.58
C LEU A 133 8.89 -9.87 4.99
N GLY A 134 8.32 -10.64 4.07
CA GLY A 134 7.90 -12.02 4.26
C GLY A 134 9.05 -12.96 4.61
N VAL A 135 10.25 -12.72 4.05
CA VAL A 135 11.46 -13.48 4.39
C VAL A 135 11.83 -13.34 5.86
N VAL A 136 11.67 -12.13 6.42
CA VAL A 136 11.93 -11.85 7.84
C VAL A 136 10.84 -12.48 8.70
N LYS A 137 9.55 -12.28 8.34
CA LYS A 137 8.42 -12.90 9.04
C LYS A 137 8.56 -14.42 9.11
N ARG A 138 8.86 -15.07 7.98
CA ARG A 138 9.04 -16.53 7.92
C ARG A 138 10.22 -17.02 8.77
N ARG A 139 11.31 -16.27 8.82
CA ARG A 139 12.47 -16.59 9.66
C ARG A 139 12.12 -16.59 11.16
N HIS A 140 11.27 -15.68 11.60
CA HIS A 140 10.85 -15.56 12.99
C HIS A 140 9.68 -16.46 13.38
N GLN A 141 8.71 -16.66 12.49
CA GLN A 141 7.48 -17.42 12.79
C GLN A 141 7.54 -18.88 12.33
N GLY A 142 8.43 -19.24 11.40
CA GLY A 142 8.57 -20.61 10.90
C GLY A 142 7.24 -21.16 10.39
N THR A 143 6.81 -22.30 10.95
CA THR A 143 5.54 -22.98 10.58
C THR A 143 4.28 -22.24 11.05
N GLN A 144 4.40 -21.22 11.89
CA GLN A 144 3.27 -20.38 12.34
C GLN A 144 2.99 -19.21 11.38
N ASP A 145 3.80 -19.03 10.33
CA ASP A 145 3.56 -18.01 9.31
C ASP A 145 2.35 -18.39 8.46
N THR A 146 1.26 -17.63 8.61
CA THR A 146 -0.01 -17.80 7.88
C THR A 146 -0.02 -17.11 6.51
N SER A 147 1.06 -16.43 6.15
CA SER A 147 1.12 -15.70 4.89
C SER A 147 0.91 -16.60 3.67
N PRO A 148 0.27 -16.11 2.60
CA PRO A 148 0.12 -16.86 1.36
C PRO A 148 1.47 -17.38 0.85
N GLN A 149 1.50 -18.62 0.33
CA GLN A 149 2.74 -19.22 -0.18
C GLN A 149 3.42 -18.37 -1.27
N ALA A 150 2.62 -17.69 -2.09
CA ALA A 150 3.11 -16.82 -3.15
C ALA A 150 3.78 -15.53 -2.64
N ARG A 151 3.64 -15.18 -1.34
CA ARG A 151 4.13 -13.90 -0.80
C ARG A 151 5.59 -13.63 -1.14
N LEU A 152 6.48 -14.58 -0.90
CA LEU A 152 7.92 -14.36 -1.10
C LEU A 152 8.27 -14.06 -2.56
N THR A 153 7.66 -14.81 -3.49
CA THR A 153 7.88 -14.59 -4.93
C THR A 153 7.28 -13.27 -5.39
N LEU A 154 6.11 -12.91 -4.87
CA LEU A 154 5.43 -11.66 -5.23
C LEU A 154 6.15 -10.44 -4.63
N GLU A 155 6.62 -10.51 -3.39
CA GLU A 155 7.46 -9.46 -2.78
C GLU A 155 8.74 -9.23 -3.58
N GLN A 156 9.41 -10.31 -3.98
CA GLN A 156 10.60 -10.21 -4.81
C GLN A 156 10.28 -9.53 -6.15
N ALA A 157 9.18 -9.91 -6.81
CA ALA A 157 8.75 -9.29 -8.05
C ALA A 157 8.42 -7.80 -7.87
N VAL A 158 7.75 -7.41 -6.78
CA VAL A 158 7.48 -6.00 -6.45
C VAL A 158 8.80 -5.26 -6.22
N ALA A 159 9.70 -5.80 -5.39
CA ALA A 159 10.99 -5.20 -5.10
C ALA A 159 11.81 -4.94 -6.38
N GLN A 160 11.81 -5.87 -7.33
CA GLN A 160 12.55 -5.74 -8.59
C GLN A 160 11.89 -4.82 -9.61
N THR A 161 10.57 -4.62 -9.53
CA THR A 161 9.79 -3.89 -10.54
C THR A 161 9.54 -2.42 -10.16
N ALA A 162 9.40 -2.10 -8.86
CA ALA A 162 9.23 -0.74 -8.39
C ALA A 162 10.43 0.14 -8.82
N ASP A 163 10.18 1.40 -9.17
CA ASP A 163 11.25 2.33 -9.55
C ASP A 163 12.18 2.62 -8.37
N TRP A 164 11.60 2.79 -7.17
CA TRP A 164 12.33 2.98 -5.92
C TRP A 164 11.74 2.13 -4.80
N VAL A 165 12.61 1.75 -3.85
CA VAL A 165 12.19 1.15 -2.59
C VAL A 165 12.70 2.01 -1.45
N ALA A 166 11.77 2.49 -0.61
CA ALA A 166 12.07 3.24 0.60
C ALA A 166 12.10 2.27 1.79
N ALA A 167 13.30 1.81 2.16
CA ALA A 167 13.48 0.93 3.30
C ALA A 167 13.26 1.67 4.63
N THR A 168 12.63 0.99 5.60
CA THR A 168 12.33 1.56 6.92
C THR A 168 13.47 1.44 7.92
N CYS A 169 14.44 0.56 7.67
CA CYS A 169 15.63 0.38 8.49
C CYS A 169 16.78 -0.27 7.69
N THR A 170 17.98 -0.22 8.26
CA THR A 170 19.19 -0.77 7.64
C THR A 170 19.11 -2.28 7.38
N ASP A 171 18.49 -3.04 8.30
CA ASP A 171 18.36 -4.48 8.12
C ASP A 171 17.46 -4.83 6.92
N GLU A 172 16.41 -4.02 6.69
CA GLU A 172 15.57 -4.15 5.50
C GLU A 172 16.35 -3.90 4.21
N VAL A 173 17.28 -2.94 4.19
CA VAL A 173 18.16 -2.71 3.03
C VAL A 173 18.95 -3.96 2.68
N PHE A 174 19.55 -4.64 3.67
CA PHE A 174 20.30 -5.88 3.43
C PHE A 174 19.43 -7.00 2.88
N GLU A 175 18.20 -7.14 3.38
CA GLU A 175 17.26 -8.14 2.86
C GLU A 175 16.81 -7.79 1.43
N LEU A 176 16.57 -6.54 1.12
CA LEU A 176 16.20 -6.08 -0.24
C LEU A 176 17.32 -6.35 -1.26
N VAL A 177 18.59 -6.12 -0.88
CA VAL A 177 19.74 -6.48 -1.72
C VAL A 177 19.77 -7.99 -2.00
N ARG A 178 19.49 -8.83 -0.98
CA ARG A 178 19.38 -10.30 -1.16
C ARG A 178 18.22 -10.70 -2.07
N LEU A 179 17.14 -9.93 -2.12
CA LEU A 179 16.02 -10.12 -3.04
C LEU A 179 16.34 -9.66 -4.48
N GLY A 180 17.54 -9.16 -4.74
CA GLY A 180 18.01 -8.72 -6.05
C GLY A 180 17.71 -7.26 -6.36
N ARG A 181 17.45 -6.44 -5.35
CA ARG A 181 17.38 -4.99 -5.49
C ARG A 181 18.80 -4.42 -5.34
N PRO A 182 19.33 -3.66 -6.33
CA PRO A 182 20.65 -3.05 -6.25
C PRO A 182 20.72 -1.91 -5.23
#